data_fe64e185eacf4fd2fa04e4b8900ae0ea
#
_entry.id   fe64e185eacf4fd2fa04e4b8900ae0ea
#
_cell.length_a   1.000
_cell.length_b   1.000
_cell.length_c   1.000
_cell.angle_alpha   90.00
_cell.angle_beta   90.00
_cell.angle_gamma   90.00
#
_symmetry.space_group_name_H-M   'P 1'
#
loop_
_entity.id
_entity.type
_entity.pdbx_description
1 polymer ?
#
loop_
_entity_poly.entity_id
_entity_poly.type
_entity_poly.pdbx_seq_one_letter_code
_entity_poly.pdbx_strand_id
1 'polypeptide(L)'
;MSFIRDIQMQFGQATALYRLMAINIAVFLILMLIRTIMYLAGGDDFLVNEIVGWLSLPASPGAVLYQPWGIVTYMFLHQDIMHILFNMLILFWTGRLFTEYLGNDKLWGTYVLGGISGAILYVLAFNLFPAF
;
A
#
# COMPACT_ATOMS: atom_id res chain seq x y z
N MET A 1 -6.47 -16.46 24.30
CA MET A 1 -6.10 -17.31 23.14
C MET A 1 -7.19 -17.41 22.07
N SER A 2 -8.45 -17.12 22.39
CA SER A 2 -9.55 -17.08 21.40
C SER A 2 -9.42 -15.94 20.39
N PHE A 3 -9.07 -14.74 20.84
CA PHE A 3 -9.05 -13.53 20.01
C PHE A 3 -8.12 -13.63 18.79
N ILE A 4 -6.87 -14.12 18.98
CA ILE A 4 -5.91 -14.29 17.85
C ILE A 4 -6.43 -15.36 16.88
N ARG A 5 -6.98 -16.46 17.41
CA ARG A 5 -7.53 -17.53 16.59
C ARG A 5 -8.78 -17.06 15.81
N ASP A 6 -9.60 -16.24 16.43
CA ASP A 6 -10.80 -15.68 15.79
C ASP A 6 -10.43 -14.72 14.65
N ILE A 7 -9.41 -13.86 14.86
CA ILE A 7 -8.87 -13.01 13.79
C ILE A 7 -8.31 -13.85 12.65
N GLN A 8 -7.52 -14.89 12.94
CA GLN A 8 -6.96 -15.76 11.91
C GLN A 8 -8.04 -16.49 11.10
N MET A 9 -9.10 -16.95 11.75
CA MET A 9 -10.23 -17.59 11.07
C MET A 9 -11.01 -16.61 10.20
N GLN A 10 -11.32 -15.41 10.71
CA GLN A 10 -12.02 -14.38 9.96
C GLN A 10 -11.22 -13.88 8.77
N PHE A 11 -9.90 -13.67 8.95
CA PHE A 11 -9.02 -13.28 7.86
C PHE A 11 -8.86 -14.39 6.81
N GLY A 12 -8.81 -15.65 7.25
CA GLY A 12 -8.77 -16.81 6.36
C GLY A 12 -10.03 -16.98 5.49
N GLN A 13 -11.19 -16.59 6.01
CA GLN A 13 -12.47 -16.63 5.30
C GLN A 13 -12.80 -15.33 4.55
N ALA A 14 -12.04 -14.24 4.80
CA ALA A 14 -12.26 -12.97 4.15
C ALA A 14 -12.02 -13.08 2.64
N THR A 15 -12.82 -12.35 1.86
CA THR A 15 -12.60 -12.21 0.41
C THR A 15 -11.27 -11.48 0.13
N ALA A 16 -10.74 -11.63 -1.07
CA ALA A 16 -9.52 -10.93 -1.49
C ALA A 16 -9.61 -9.41 -1.30
N LEU A 17 -10.78 -8.82 -1.55
CA LEU A 17 -11.04 -7.39 -1.34
C LEU A 17 -10.80 -6.97 0.10
N TYR A 18 -11.41 -7.67 1.06
CA TYR A 18 -11.26 -7.32 2.48
C TYR A 18 -9.85 -7.55 2.99
N ARG A 19 -9.15 -8.56 2.48
CA ARG A 19 -7.73 -8.80 2.81
C ARG A 19 -6.84 -7.67 2.30
N LEU A 20 -7.04 -7.22 1.06
CA LEU A 20 -6.31 -6.08 0.48
C LEU A 20 -6.54 -4.80 1.28
N MET A 21 -7.80 -4.50 1.61
CA MET A 21 -8.14 -3.34 2.44
C MET A 21 -7.50 -3.43 3.83
N ALA A 22 -7.57 -4.60 4.47
CA ALA A 22 -6.99 -4.82 5.79
C ALA A 22 -5.47 -4.62 5.81
N ILE A 23 -4.75 -5.08 4.79
CA ILE A 23 -3.30 -4.89 4.68
C ILE A 23 -2.96 -3.40 4.52
N ASN A 24 -3.66 -2.68 3.64
CA ASN A 24 -3.45 -1.25 3.45
C ASN A 24 -3.69 -0.46 4.75
N ILE A 25 -4.79 -0.74 5.43
CA ILE A 25 -5.14 -0.09 6.70
C ILE A 25 -4.12 -0.46 7.79
N ALA A 26 -3.71 -1.72 7.89
CA ALA A 26 -2.72 -2.15 8.88
C ALA A 26 -1.37 -1.45 8.69
N VAL A 27 -0.86 -1.37 7.46
CA VAL A 27 0.39 -0.66 7.16
C VAL A 27 0.28 0.81 7.55
N PHE A 28 -0.83 1.47 7.19
CA PHE A 28 -1.09 2.86 7.56
C PHE A 28 -1.10 3.06 9.09
N LEU A 29 -1.83 2.23 9.82
CA LEU A 29 -1.93 2.32 11.28
C LEU A 29 -0.57 2.07 11.96
N ILE A 30 0.24 1.13 11.47
CA ILE A 30 1.59 0.87 12.00
C ILE A 30 2.48 2.10 11.82
N LEU A 31 2.49 2.70 10.63
CA LEU A 31 3.29 3.90 10.36
C LEU A 31 2.82 5.10 11.21
N MET A 32 1.50 5.28 11.37
CA MET A 32 0.94 6.32 12.23
C MET A 32 1.27 6.10 13.70
N LEU A 33 1.26 4.84 14.16
CA LEU A 33 1.63 4.51 15.53
C LEU A 33 3.12 4.82 15.79
N ILE A 34 4.01 4.42 14.88
CA ILE A 34 5.44 4.72 14.98
C ILE A 34 5.66 6.25 15.03
N ARG A 35 5.02 6.99 14.12
CA ARG A 35 5.09 8.47 14.10
C ARG A 35 4.64 9.07 15.41
N THR A 36 3.51 8.63 15.96
CA THR A 36 2.96 9.12 17.23
C THR A 36 3.89 8.81 18.39
N ILE A 37 4.46 7.61 18.48
CA ILE A 37 5.40 7.22 19.52
C ILE A 37 6.66 8.11 19.45
N MET A 38 7.22 8.30 18.25
CA MET A 38 8.40 9.15 18.06
C MET A 38 8.13 10.60 18.48
N TYR A 39 6.99 11.14 18.08
CA TYR A 39 6.57 12.50 18.47
C TYR A 39 6.43 12.63 19.99
N LEU A 40 5.78 11.70 20.68
CA LEU A 40 5.61 11.70 22.13
C LEU A 40 6.93 11.51 22.87
N ALA A 41 7.90 10.83 22.26
CA ALA A 41 9.25 10.66 22.82
C ALA A 41 10.15 11.91 22.62
N GLY A 42 9.62 12.99 22.02
CA GLY A 42 10.39 14.21 21.72
C GLY A 42 11.31 14.06 20.50
N GLY A 43 11.13 13.02 19.69
CA GLY A 43 11.82 12.81 18.43
C GLY A 43 11.14 13.52 17.25
N ASP A 44 11.74 13.37 16.09
CA ASP A 44 11.24 13.86 14.81
C ASP A 44 10.70 12.72 13.93
N ASP A 45 10.28 13.04 12.72
CA ASP A 45 9.77 12.10 11.75
C ASP A 45 10.89 11.32 11.00
N PHE A 46 12.15 11.44 11.41
CA PHE A 46 13.29 10.85 10.71
C PHE A 46 13.12 9.34 10.47
N LEU A 47 12.82 8.59 11.53
CA LEU A 47 12.67 7.13 11.42
C LEU A 47 11.52 6.73 10.47
N VAL A 48 10.39 7.44 10.56
CA VAL A 48 9.24 7.15 9.68
C VAL A 48 9.59 7.48 8.23
N ASN A 49 10.26 8.60 8.00
CA ASN A 49 10.68 9.00 6.66
C ASN A 49 11.68 8.03 6.06
N GLU A 50 12.61 7.48 6.85
CA GLU A 50 13.53 6.42 6.42
C GLU A 50 12.77 5.14 6.03
N ILE A 51 11.83 4.69 6.86
CA ILE A 51 11.01 3.51 6.57
C ILE A 51 10.18 3.73 5.29
N VAL A 52 9.52 4.87 5.18
CA VAL A 52 8.71 5.22 4.01
C VAL A 52 9.59 5.31 2.76
N GLY A 53 10.74 5.97 2.85
CA GLY A 53 11.71 6.06 1.75
C GLY A 53 12.15 4.67 1.26
N TRP A 54 12.40 3.76 2.19
CA TRP A 54 12.83 2.38 1.89
C TRP A 54 11.74 1.52 1.25
N LEU A 55 10.49 1.81 1.52
CA LEU A 55 9.32 1.11 0.97
C LEU A 55 8.71 1.80 -0.24
N SER A 56 9.09 3.05 -0.52
CA SER A 56 8.60 3.84 -1.64
C SER A 56 9.18 3.38 -2.97
N LEU A 57 8.50 3.77 -4.06
CA LEU A 57 9.02 3.59 -5.42
C LEU A 57 9.98 4.73 -5.77
N PRO A 58 11.26 4.45 -6.06
CA PRO A 58 12.18 5.48 -6.54
C PRO A 58 11.80 6.00 -7.93
N ALA A 59 12.02 7.29 -8.17
CA ALA A 59 11.75 7.89 -9.48
C ALA A 59 12.81 7.55 -10.55
N SER A 60 14.06 7.33 -10.14
CA SER A 60 15.12 7.02 -11.11
C SER A 60 15.23 5.53 -11.41
N PRO A 61 15.42 5.12 -12.68
CA PRO A 61 15.57 3.71 -13.04
C PRO A 61 16.73 3.02 -12.33
N GLY A 62 17.85 3.72 -12.13
CA GLY A 62 19.02 3.20 -11.41
C GLY A 62 18.67 2.88 -9.95
N ALA A 63 17.95 3.76 -9.25
CA ALA A 63 17.55 3.53 -7.89
C ALA A 63 16.52 2.38 -7.78
N VAL A 64 15.66 2.18 -8.76
CA VAL A 64 14.75 1.01 -8.82
C VAL A 64 15.52 -0.31 -8.85
N LEU A 65 16.68 -0.35 -9.51
CA LEU A 65 17.53 -1.56 -9.53
C LEU A 65 18.10 -1.89 -8.14
N TYR A 66 18.38 -0.87 -7.32
CA TYR A 66 18.87 -1.05 -5.95
C TYR A 66 17.75 -1.30 -4.94
N GLN A 67 16.52 -0.87 -5.27
CA GLN A 67 15.34 -0.97 -4.42
C GLN A 67 14.15 -1.57 -5.18
N PRO A 68 14.29 -2.78 -5.73
CA PRO A 68 13.26 -3.39 -6.61
C PRO A 68 11.97 -3.72 -5.87
N TRP A 69 12.01 -3.97 -4.56
CA TRP A 69 10.80 -4.20 -3.75
C TRP A 69 9.86 -2.99 -3.74
N GLY A 70 10.39 -1.78 -3.94
CA GLY A 70 9.59 -0.55 -4.02
C GLY A 70 8.48 -0.62 -5.07
N ILE A 71 8.67 -1.40 -6.15
CA ILE A 71 7.64 -1.63 -7.19
C ILE A 71 6.35 -2.24 -6.61
N VAL A 72 6.45 -3.03 -5.55
CA VAL A 72 5.31 -3.67 -4.90
C VAL A 72 4.93 -2.97 -3.60
N THR A 73 5.90 -2.64 -2.76
CA THR A 73 5.64 -2.10 -1.42
C THR A 73 4.95 -0.74 -1.45
N TYR A 74 5.24 0.12 -2.45
CA TYR A 74 4.61 1.43 -2.56
C TYR A 74 3.09 1.37 -2.69
N MET A 75 2.54 0.26 -3.22
CA MET A 75 1.09 0.07 -3.39
C MET A 75 0.31 0.11 -2.08
N PHE A 76 0.98 -0.17 -0.98
CA PHE A 76 0.40 -0.26 0.36
C PHE A 76 0.72 0.96 1.24
N LEU A 77 1.53 1.90 0.73
CA LEU A 77 1.95 3.08 1.49
C LEU A 77 0.93 4.21 1.38
N HIS A 78 0.48 4.67 2.53
CA HIS A 78 -0.39 5.84 2.66
C HIS A 78 0.16 6.72 3.78
N GLN A 79 0.38 7.99 3.50
CA GLN A 79 1.00 8.92 4.45
C GLN A 79 -0.01 9.86 5.12
N ASP A 80 -1.19 10.03 4.54
CA ASP A 80 -2.25 10.84 5.13
C ASP A 80 -3.61 10.14 5.11
N ILE A 81 -4.48 10.58 6.00
CA ILE A 81 -5.78 9.95 6.25
C ILE A 81 -6.74 10.10 5.07
N MET A 82 -6.69 11.21 4.35
CA MET A 82 -7.56 11.43 3.19
C MET A 82 -7.14 10.54 2.03
N HIS A 83 -5.84 10.38 1.84
CA HIS A 83 -5.30 9.49 0.80
C HIS A 83 -5.75 8.04 1.01
N ILE A 84 -5.58 7.49 2.22
CA ILE A 84 -6.03 6.12 2.48
C ILE A 84 -7.55 6.01 2.43
N LEU A 85 -8.29 7.00 2.93
CA LEU A 85 -9.75 6.99 2.91
C LEU A 85 -10.30 6.88 1.49
N PHE A 86 -9.85 7.76 0.59
CA PHE A 86 -10.30 7.74 -0.81
C PHE A 86 -9.83 6.49 -1.55
N ASN A 87 -8.60 6.03 -1.33
CA ASN A 87 -8.11 4.79 -1.93
C ASN A 87 -8.92 3.58 -1.48
N MET A 88 -9.23 3.46 -0.18
CA MET A 88 -10.04 2.36 0.32
C MET A 88 -11.49 2.44 -0.18
N LEU A 89 -12.03 3.63 -0.31
CA LEU A 89 -13.39 3.83 -0.84
C LEU A 89 -13.47 3.39 -2.31
N ILE A 90 -12.52 3.83 -3.14
CA ILE A 90 -12.43 3.45 -4.55
C ILE A 90 -12.19 1.93 -4.66
N LEU A 91 -11.24 1.40 -3.88
CA LEU A 91 -10.95 -0.03 -3.88
C LEU A 91 -12.17 -0.85 -3.46
N PHE A 92 -12.94 -0.39 -2.48
CA PHE A 92 -14.18 -1.06 -2.04
C PHE A 92 -15.22 -1.12 -3.16
N TRP A 93 -15.52 0.00 -3.81
CA TRP A 93 -16.53 0.04 -4.87
C TRP A 93 -16.09 -0.70 -6.13
N THR A 94 -14.91 -0.40 -6.63
CA THR A 94 -14.39 -1.05 -7.86
C THR A 94 -14.04 -2.51 -7.63
N GLY A 95 -13.47 -2.84 -6.48
CA GLY A 95 -13.14 -4.22 -6.10
C GLY A 95 -14.36 -5.09 -5.91
N ARG A 96 -15.45 -4.52 -5.35
CA ARG A 96 -16.72 -5.23 -5.22
C ARG A 96 -17.32 -5.57 -6.60
N LEU A 97 -17.40 -4.59 -7.49
CA LEU A 97 -17.83 -4.80 -8.88
C LEU A 97 -16.93 -5.81 -9.59
N PHE A 98 -15.62 -5.67 -9.44
CA PHE A 98 -14.65 -6.58 -10.03
C PHE A 98 -14.87 -8.02 -9.58
N THR A 99 -15.02 -8.26 -8.28
CA THR A 99 -15.20 -9.61 -7.74
C THR A 99 -16.54 -10.21 -8.13
N GLU A 100 -17.58 -9.39 -8.30
CA GLU A 100 -18.90 -9.84 -8.76
C GLU A 100 -18.87 -10.35 -10.22
N TYR A 101 -18.15 -9.65 -11.11
CA TYR A 101 -18.14 -9.99 -12.54
C TYR A 101 -16.99 -10.92 -12.94
N LEU A 102 -15.83 -10.82 -12.30
CA LEU A 102 -14.60 -11.51 -12.70
C LEU A 102 -14.11 -12.56 -11.70
N GLY A 103 -14.71 -12.56 -10.51
CA GLY A 103 -14.39 -13.51 -9.45
C GLY A 103 -13.32 -13.01 -8.47
N ASN A 104 -13.40 -13.55 -7.25
CA ASN A 104 -12.54 -13.18 -6.14
C ASN A 104 -11.06 -13.54 -6.38
N ASP A 105 -10.80 -14.63 -7.08
CA ASP A 105 -9.44 -15.18 -7.29
C ASP A 105 -8.55 -14.27 -8.14
N LYS A 106 -9.16 -13.46 -9.00
CA LYS A 106 -8.43 -12.59 -9.94
C LYS A 106 -8.06 -11.22 -9.36
N LEU A 107 -8.66 -10.82 -8.22
CA LEU A 107 -8.49 -9.48 -7.69
C LEU A 107 -7.05 -9.21 -7.25
N TRP A 108 -6.37 -10.17 -6.60
CA TRP A 108 -4.97 -10.02 -6.20
C TRP A 108 -4.06 -9.79 -7.40
N GLY A 109 -4.18 -10.65 -8.41
CA GLY A 109 -3.38 -10.51 -9.63
C GLY A 109 -3.61 -9.17 -10.32
N THR A 110 -4.86 -8.75 -10.44
CA THR A 110 -5.21 -7.46 -11.07
C THR A 110 -4.70 -6.27 -10.24
N TYR A 111 -4.80 -6.32 -8.92
CA TYR A 111 -4.27 -5.28 -8.03
C TYR A 111 -2.76 -5.12 -8.20
N VAL A 112 -2.01 -6.23 -8.16
CA VAL A 112 -0.54 -6.21 -8.31
C VAL A 112 -0.13 -5.76 -9.72
N LEU A 113 -0.79 -6.27 -10.77
CA LEU A 113 -0.51 -5.86 -12.15
C LEU A 113 -0.82 -4.37 -12.38
N GLY A 114 -1.92 -3.88 -11.81
CA GLY A 114 -2.26 -2.46 -11.85
C GLY A 114 -1.19 -1.60 -11.16
N GLY A 115 -0.73 -2.03 -9.99
CA GLY A 115 0.34 -1.36 -9.26
C GLY A 115 1.67 -1.37 -10.02
N ILE A 116 2.08 -2.49 -10.60
CA ILE A 116 3.29 -2.57 -11.44
C ILE A 116 3.18 -1.67 -12.65
N SER A 117 2.03 -1.65 -13.32
CA SER A 117 1.77 -0.74 -14.46
C SER A 117 1.88 0.72 -14.04
N GLY A 118 1.32 1.07 -12.87
CA GLY A 118 1.44 2.41 -12.28
C GLY A 118 2.89 2.77 -11.96
N ALA A 119 3.67 1.82 -11.43
CA ALA A 119 5.10 2.02 -11.16
C ALA A 119 5.89 2.32 -12.44
N ILE A 120 5.65 1.57 -13.50
CA ILE A 120 6.28 1.79 -14.82
C ILE A 120 5.93 3.18 -15.34
N LEU A 121 4.64 3.54 -15.34
CA LEU A 121 4.19 4.85 -15.80
C LEU A 121 4.78 6.00 -14.96
N TYR A 122 4.87 5.83 -13.64
CA TYR A 122 5.50 6.80 -12.76
C TYR A 122 6.96 7.04 -13.11
N VAL A 123 7.76 5.97 -13.22
CA VAL A 123 9.18 6.08 -13.57
C VAL A 123 9.35 6.70 -14.96
N LEU A 124 8.55 6.29 -15.94
CA LEU A 124 8.58 6.87 -17.29
C LEU A 124 8.22 8.35 -17.27
N ALA A 125 7.16 8.74 -16.59
CA ALA A 125 6.72 10.14 -16.52
C ALA A 125 7.79 11.04 -15.92
N PHE A 126 8.40 10.64 -14.80
CA PHE A 126 9.45 11.42 -14.14
C PHE A 126 10.72 11.57 -14.98
N ASN A 127 11.04 10.61 -15.86
CA ASN A 127 12.27 10.66 -16.65
C ASN A 127 12.07 11.20 -18.07
N LEU A 128 10.84 11.22 -18.57
CA LEU A 128 10.54 11.72 -19.93
C LEU A 128 10.03 13.16 -19.95
N PHE A 129 9.41 13.62 -18.85
CA PHE A 129 8.86 14.97 -18.79
C PHE A 129 9.74 15.90 -17.94
N PRO A 130 10.30 16.97 -18.51
CA PRO A 130 11.22 17.88 -17.80
C PRO A 130 10.53 18.75 -16.74
N ALA A 131 9.21 18.64 -16.59
CA ALA A 131 8.44 19.37 -15.58
C ALA A 131 8.47 18.71 -14.18
N PHE A 132 8.99 17.50 -14.08
CA PHE A 132 9.20 16.75 -12.86
C PHE A 132 10.71 16.62 -12.58
#